data_6bb8f74a40947a6e43a1d6086cedd355
#
_entry.id   6bb8f74a40947a6e43a1d6086cedd355
#
_cell.length_a   1.000
_cell.length_b   1.000
_cell.length_c   1.000
_cell.angle_alpha   90.00
_cell.angle_beta   90.00
_cell.angle_gamma   90.00
#
_symmetry.space_group_name_H-M   'P 1'
#
loop_
_entity.id
_entity.type
_entity.pdbx_description
1 polymer ?
#
loop_
_entity_poly.entity_id
_entity_poly.type
_entity_poly.pdbx_seq_one_letter_code
_entity_poly.pdbx_strand_id
1 'polypeptide(L)'
;MIKNRILWLLWLVCMAGAAVITGTWLFAAVLLLTVLILIFSAGSVVLSGKKAVIKLHLPKASERMECFHGKMYLENQSAWPVFGGAGVLRWENLFTGEKGVIPISFSLGGKEKQVIEFEAGSNWCGCIRFCFSDWKCQDFFRVFSLKRKADTCAYTVVMPERQKGELSLFTREGFDMESFRYSGSRPGDDPGETYDIREYRSGDSIRQIHWKLSGKLDDIMIREKSFPVDDTVLILAEAFQADRDPQRAETVAEVFSAVLQSFMEKKISCQAGVYDHSSGKFRLEKIRTEEDRENILPLPALWK
;
A
#
# COMPACT_ATOMS: atom_id res chain seq x y z
N MET A 1 -0.33 -5.34 36.17
CA MET A 1 0.91 -4.69 36.64
C MET A 1 0.76 -4.08 38.02
N ILE A 2 -0.19 -3.16 38.27
CA ILE A 2 -0.36 -2.53 39.60
C ILE A 2 -0.58 -3.60 40.68
N LYS A 3 -1.45 -4.57 40.46
CA LYS A 3 -1.69 -5.69 41.38
C LYS A 3 -0.41 -6.44 41.75
N ASN A 4 0.42 -6.77 40.76
CA ASN A 4 1.67 -7.47 41.02
C ASN A 4 2.66 -6.63 41.83
N ARG A 5 2.76 -5.33 41.57
CA ARG A 5 3.62 -4.40 42.36
C ARG A 5 3.19 -4.34 43.83
N ILE A 6 1.87 -4.25 44.06
CA ILE A 6 1.32 -4.25 45.40
C ILE A 6 1.62 -5.57 46.12
N LEU A 7 1.43 -6.70 45.42
CA LEU A 7 1.69 -8.03 45.99
C LEU A 7 3.18 -8.19 46.38
N TRP A 8 4.10 -7.79 45.50
CA TRP A 8 5.52 -7.83 45.82
C TRP A 8 5.92 -6.90 46.94
N LEU A 9 5.30 -5.72 47.03
CA LEU A 9 5.53 -4.77 48.10
C LEU A 9 5.03 -5.33 49.46
N LEU A 10 3.83 -5.91 49.49
CA LEU A 10 3.29 -6.62 50.63
C LEU A 10 4.20 -7.77 51.07
N TRP A 11 4.67 -8.58 50.14
CA TRP A 11 5.62 -9.66 50.40
C TRP A 11 6.89 -9.14 51.07
N LEU A 12 7.50 -8.09 50.55
CA LEU A 12 8.72 -7.47 51.12
C LEU A 12 8.48 -6.94 52.55
N VAL A 13 7.33 -6.28 52.78
CA VAL A 13 6.96 -5.79 54.10
C VAL A 13 6.73 -6.94 55.09
N CYS A 14 6.03 -7.99 54.69
CA CYS A 14 5.83 -9.16 55.53
C CYS A 14 7.14 -9.86 55.92
N MET A 15 8.05 -10.04 54.93
CA MET A 15 9.35 -10.66 55.15
C MET A 15 10.26 -9.81 56.02
N ALA A 16 10.24 -8.47 55.88
CA ALA A 16 10.97 -7.56 56.72
C ALA A 16 10.42 -7.58 58.18
N GLY A 17 9.09 -7.59 58.37
CA GLY A 17 8.43 -7.72 59.67
C GLY A 17 8.79 -9.05 60.34
N ALA A 18 8.73 -10.18 59.60
CA ALA A 18 9.11 -11.46 60.14
C ALA A 18 10.57 -11.54 60.58
N ALA A 19 11.48 -10.91 59.82
CA ALA A 19 12.89 -10.86 60.16
C ALA A 19 13.15 -10.09 61.46
N VAL A 20 12.42 -8.98 61.68
CA VAL A 20 12.52 -8.19 62.89
C VAL A 20 11.91 -8.94 64.13
N ILE A 21 10.73 -9.58 63.98
CA ILE A 21 10.05 -10.23 65.08
C ILE A 21 10.77 -11.51 65.49
N THR A 22 11.23 -12.32 64.55
CA THR A 22 11.87 -13.61 64.87
C THR A 22 13.35 -13.51 65.20
N GLY A 23 14.02 -12.43 64.79
CA GLY A 23 15.46 -12.24 64.95
C GLY A 23 16.33 -13.28 64.23
N THR A 24 15.71 -14.11 63.35
CA THR A 24 16.42 -15.18 62.68
C THR A 24 17.04 -14.71 61.36
N TRP A 25 18.28 -15.08 61.14
CA TRP A 25 19.03 -14.72 59.94
C TRP A 25 18.40 -15.27 58.65
N LEU A 26 17.58 -16.33 58.74
CA LEU A 26 16.92 -16.95 57.61
C LEU A 26 15.96 -15.99 56.89
N PHE A 27 15.12 -15.24 57.63
CA PHE A 27 14.21 -14.25 57.02
C PHE A 27 14.96 -13.07 56.39
N ALA A 28 16.06 -12.66 57.02
CA ALA A 28 16.93 -11.63 56.46
C ALA A 28 17.60 -12.10 55.14
N ALA A 29 18.04 -13.38 55.12
CA ALA A 29 18.62 -13.96 53.88
C ALA A 29 17.59 -14.08 52.75
N VAL A 30 16.35 -14.51 53.04
CA VAL A 30 15.23 -14.58 52.04
C VAL A 30 14.89 -13.17 51.58
N LEU A 31 14.84 -12.18 52.46
CA LEU A 31 14.59 -10.79 52.06
C LEU A 31 15.68 -10.29 51.11
N LEU A 32 16.95 -10.51 51.43
CA LEU A 32 18.07 -10.11 50.59
C LEU A 32 17.97 -10.78 49.23
N LEU A 33 17.67 -12.11 49.16
CA LEU A 33 17.52 -12.85 47.94
C LEU A 33 16.37 -12.30 47.07
N THR A 34 15.21 -11.97 47.69
CA THR A 34 14.07 -11.39 46.96
C THR A 34 14.39 -10.02 46.37
N VAL A 35 15.13 -9.18 47.10
CA VAL A 35 15.59 -7.89 46.62
C VAL A 35 16.56 -8.06 45.44
N LEU A 36 17.51 -9.00 45.54
CA LEU A 36 18.43 -9.33 44.41
C LEU A 36 17.70 -9.80 43.18
N ILE A 37 16.68 -10.67 43.33
CA ILE A 37 15.82 -11.13 42.22
C ILE A 37 15.10 -9.96 41.58
N LEU A 38 14.56 -9.02 42.34
CA LEU A 38 13.87 -7.85 41.80
C LEU A 38 14.85 -6.91 41.05
N ILE A 39 16.06 -6.69 41.59
CA ILE A 39 17.10 -5.90 40.91
C ILE A 39 17.50 -6.57 39.60
N PHE A 40 17.73 -7.91 39.60
CA PHE A 40 18.02 -8.69 38.41
C PHE A 40 16.87 -8.61 37.38
N SER A 41 15.62 -8.72 37.82
CA SER A 41 14.44 -8.60 36.99
C SER A 41 14.33 -7.21 36.35
N ALA A 42 14.57 -6.12 37.10
CA ALA A 42 14.64 -4.76 36.58
C ALA A 42 15.75 -4.60 35.53
N GLY A 43 16.95 -5.13 35.83
CA GLY A 43 18.08 -5.11 34.91
C GLY A 43 17.79 -5.89 33.63
N SER A 44 17.11 -7.04 33.72
CA SER A 44 16.74 -7.82 32.56
C SER A 44 15.82 -7.08 31.58
N VAL A 45 14.85 -6.31 32.06
CA VAL A 45 13.96 -5.48 31.22
C VAL A 45 14.75 -4.38 30.48
N VAL A 46 15.77 -3.82 31.12
CA VAL A 46 16.60 -2.77 30.51
C VAL A 46 17.44 -3.36 29.37
N LEU A 47 17.96 -4.57 29.54
CA LEU A 47 18.80 -5.24 28.55
C LEU A 47 17.99 -5.94 27.46
N SER A 48 16.81 -6.50 27.80
CA SER A 48 15.96 -7.20 26.86
C SER A 48 15.29 -6.22 25.87
N GLY A 49 15.04 -6.69 24.68
CA GLY A 49 14.36 -5.94 23.63
C GLY A 49 15.15 -4.76 23.02
N LYS A 50 16.38 -4.47 23.46
CA LYS A 50 17.22 -3.43 22.84
C LYS A 50 17.55 -3.72 21.38
N LYS A 51 17.72 -4.99 21.04
CA LYS A 51 18.06 -5.49 19.71
C LYS A 51 16.93 -6.33 19.10
N ALA A 52 15.69 -6.06 19.49
CA ALA A 52 14.54 -6.69 18.87
C ALA A 52 14.26 -6.03 17.52
N VAL A 53 14.19 -6.84 16.49
CA VAL A 53 13.84 -6.44 15.13
C VAL A 53 12.43 -6.97 14.84
N ILE A 54 11.55 -6.06 14.42
CA ILE A 54 10.16 -6.38 14.09
C ILE A 54 9.93 -6.00 12.62
N LYS A 55 9.43 -6.96 11.83
CA LYS A 55 9.09 -6.74 10.41
C LYS A 55 7.67 -7.20 10.17
N LEU A 56 6.93 -6.41 9.42
CA LEU A 56 5.58 -6.75 8.95
C LEU A 56 5.66 -7.23 7.51
N HIS A 57 4.97 -8.32 7.24
CA HIS A 57 4.78 -8.83 5.89
C HIS A 57 3.29 -9.04 5.64
N LEU A 58 2.78 -8.38 4.60
CA LEU A 58 1.39 -8.42 4.18
C LEU A 58 1.32 -8.88 2.73
N PRO A 59 0.21 -9.50 2.30
CA PRO A 59 -0.03 -9.72 0.88
C PRO A 59 -0.09 -8.37 0.16
N LYS A 60 0.35 -8.33 -1.10
CA LYS A 60 0.32 -7.09 -1.90
C LYS A 60 -1.10 -6.61 -2.15
N ALA A 61 -2.01 -7.56 -2.42
CA ALA A 61 -3.42 -7.30 -2.66
C ALA A 61 -4.27 -8.39 -2.00
N SER A 62 -5.49 -8.04 -1.63
CA SER A 62 -6.53 -8.95 -1.12
C SER A 62 -7.87 -8.56 -1.73
N GLU A 63 -8.81 -9.49 -1.75
CA GLU A 63 -10.18 -9.21 -2.19
C GLU A 63 -10.99 -8.58 -1.05
N ARG A 64 -12.02 -7.83 -1.42
CA ARG A 64 -12.95 -7.22 -0.47
C ARG A 64 -13.69 -8.30 0.34
N MET A 65 -13.98 -8.01 1.59
CA MET A 65 -14.63 -8.91 2.56
C MET A 65 -13.87 -10.22 2.84
N GLU A 66 -12.75 -10.45 2.22
CA GLU A 66 -11.89 -11.58 2.56
C GLU A 66 -10.93 -11.21 3.69
N CYS A 67 -10.82 -12.14 4.65
CA CYS A 67 -9.77 -12.03 5.66
C CYS A 67 -8.43 -12.45 5.05
N PHE A 68 -7.47 -11.57 5.09
CA PHE A 68 -6.11 -11.91 4.72
C PHE A 68 -5.23 -12.14 5.96
N HIS A 69 -4.26 -13.00 5.80
CA HIS A 69 -3.31 -13.32 6.86
C HIS A 69 -2.06 -12.47 6.73
N GLY A 70 -1.85 -11.60 7.72
CA GLY A 70 -0.61 -10.86 7.86
C GLY A 70 0.37 -11.64 8.75
N LYS A 71 1.68 -11.47 8.49
CA LYS A 71 2.75 -12.09 9.26
C LYS A 71 3.63 -11.02 9.88
N MET A 72 3.83 -11.14 11.18
CA MET A 72 4.78 -10.31 11.93
C MET A 72 5.98 -11.16 12.30
N TYR A 73 7.13 -10.83 11.74
CA TYR A 73 8.41 -11.47 12.05
C TYR A 73 9.06 -10.73 13.21
N LEU A 74 9.31 -11.45 14.26
CA LEU A 74 9.96 -10.97 15.47
C LEU A 74 11.31 -11.68 15.60
N GLU A 75 12.37 -10.93 15.74
CA GLU A 75 13.72 -11.47 15.95
C GLU A 75 14.38 -10.78 17.14
N ASN A 76 14.77 -11.54 18.13
CA ASN A 76 15.57 -11.04 19.24
C ASN A 76 17.06 -11.33 18.99
N GLN A 77 17.83 -10.32 18.61
CA GLN A 77 19.27 -10.45 18.37
C GLN A 77 20.10 -10.40 19.67
N SER A 78 19.43 -10.16 20.82
CA SER A 78 20.05 -10.12 22.13
C SER A 78 20.13 -11.52 22.75
N ALA A 79 21.11 -11.77 23.61
CA ALA A 79 21.16 -12.97 24.45
C ALA A 79 20.11 -12.94 25.56
N TRP A 80 19.59 -11.78 25.92
CA TRP A 80 18.58 -11.58 26.97
C TRP A 80 17.18 -11.87 26.44
N PRO A 81 16.40 -12.73 27.10
CA PRO A 81 15.05 -13.03 26.69
C PRO A 81 14.10 -11.83 26.92
N VAL A 82 13.07 -11.73 26.07
CA VAL A 82 11.92 -10.86 26.24
C VAL A 82 10.78 -11.70 26.83
N PHE A 83 10.58 -11.66 28.13
CA PHE A 83 9.57 -12.48 28.82
C PHE A 83 8.13 -12.06 28.50
N GLY A 84 7.89 -10.78 28.23
CA GLY A 84 6.58 -10.28 27.86
C GLY A 84 6.72 -9.06 26.97
N GLY A 85 6.43 -9.22 25.68
CA GLY A 85 6.25 -8.15 24.72
C GLY A 85 4.75 -7.90 24.55
N ALA A 86 4.31 -6.66 24.65
CA ALA A 86 2.92 -6.29 24.39
C ALA A 86 2.88 -4.96 23.62
N GLY A 87 2.21 -4.97 22.47
CA GLY A 87 2.06 -3.79 21.63
C GLY A 87 0.73 -3.80 20.91
N VAL A 88 0.51 -2.77 20.11
CA VAL A 88 -0.72 -2.61 19.35
C VAL A 88 -0.35 -2.37 17.89
N LEU A 89 -0.79 -3.25 17.04
CA LEU A 89 -0.75 -3.06 15.61
C LEU A 89 -1.94 -2.19 15.21
N ARG A 90 -1.66 -0.98 14.74
CA ARG A 90 -2.69 -0.04 14.26
C ARG A 90 -2.81 -0.17 12.78
N TRP A 91 -4.03 -0.17 12.29
CA TRP A 91 -4.28 -0.11 10.86
C TRP A 91 -5.24 1.04 10.54
N GLU A 92 -5.07 1.56 9.35
CA GLU A 92 -5.86 2.66 8.81
C GLU A 92 -6.08 2.44 7.31
N ASN A 93 -7.33 2.41 6.88
CA ASN A 93 -7.67 2.49 5.47
C ASN A 93 -7.50 3.96 5.04
N LEU A 94 -6.52 4.22 4.20
CA LEU A 94 -6.17 5.58 3.76
C LEU A 94 -7.26 6.23 2.91
N PHE A 95 -8.15 5.43 2.34
CA PHE A 95 -9.22 5.88 1.48
C PHE A 95 -10.47 6.29 2.27
N THR A 96 -10.95 5.40 3.11
CA THR A 96 -12.17 5.63 3.90
C THR A 96 -11.91 6.33 5.23
N GLY A 97 -10.66 6.33 5.68
CA GLY A 97 -10.28 6.82 7.00
C GLY A 97 -10.65 5.88 8.15
N GLU A 98 -11.17 4.67 7.85
CA GLU A 98 -11.46 3.65 8.84
C GLU A 98 -10.19 3.21 9.57
N LYS A 99 -10.28 3.04 10.88
CA LYS A 99 -9.12 2.71 11.73
C LYS A 99 -9.48 1.58 12.67
N GLY A 100 -8.48 0.76 12.96
CA GLY A 100 -8.62 -0.28 13.94
C GLY A 100 -7.30 -0.61 14.62
N VAL A 101 -7.40 -1.50 15.60
CA VAL A 101 -6.25 -1.90 16.41
C VAL A 101 -6.30 -3.41 16.66
N ILE A 102 -5.16 -4.06 16.54
CA ILE A 102 -4.97 -5.48 16.84
C ILE A 102 -3.95 -5.57 17.98
N PRO A 103 -4.34 -6.05 19.17
CA PRO A 103 -3.41 -6.26 20.27
C PRO A 103 -2.48 -7.42 19.95
N ILE A 104 -1.17 -7.20 20.06
CA ILE A 104 -0.15 -8.23 19.84
C ILE A 104 0.58 -8.46 21.15
N SER A 105 0.71 -9.73 21.54
CA SER A 105 1.52 -10.15 22.68
C SER A 105 2.45 -11.28 22.27
N PHE A 106 3.68 -11.24 22.75
CA PHE A 106 4.72 -12.21 22.39
C PHE A 106 5.74 -12.39 23.51
N SER A 107 6.48 -13.49 23.44
CA SER A 107 7.66 -13.71 24.26
C SER A 107 8.75 -14.29 23.36
N LEU A 108 9.98 -13.86 23.56
CA LEU A 108 11.12 -14.28 22.74
C LEU A 108 12.28 -14.69 23.64
N GLY A 109 12.80 -15.88 23.42
CA GLY A 109 14.06 -16.30 24.01
C GLY A 109 15.25 -15.47 23.51
N GLY A 110 16.42 -15.69 24.09
CA GLY A 110 17.65 -15.09 23.56
C GLY A 110 17.99 -15.63 22.18
N LYS A 111 18.23 -14.73 21.21
CA LYS A 111 18.53 -15.06 19.80
C LYS A 111 17.44 -15.85 19.08
N GLU A 112 16.22 -15.80 19.57
CA GLU A 112 15.07 -16.49 18.98
C GLU A 112 14.39 -15.65 17.89
N LYS A 113 13.79 -16.38 16.94
CA LYS A 113 12.91 -15.83 15.89
C LYS A 113 11.53 -16.43 16.05
N GLN A 114 10.50 -15.60 15.99
CA GLN A 114 9.11 -16.01 16.06
C GLN A 114 8.33 -15.34 14.93
N VAL A 115 7.33 -16.03 14.41
CA VAL A 115 6.36 -15.47 13.47
C VAL A 115 5.00 -15.46 14.15
N ILE A 116 4.34 -14.35 14.16
CA ILE A 116 2.98 -14.20 14.62
C ILE A 116 2.11 -13.93 13.40
N GLU A 117 1.13 -14.78 13.19
CA GLU A 117 0.10 -14.59 12.19
C GLU A 117 -1.07 -13.83 12.81
N PHE A 118 -1.63 -12.91 12.07
CA PHE A 118 -2.82 -12.17 12.45
C PHE A 118 -3.76 -12.05 11.25
N GLU A 119 -5.03 -12.03 11.55
CA GLU A 119 -6.07 -11.84 10.56
C GLU A 119 -6.51 -10.40 10.52
N ALA A 120 -6.69 -9.89 9.32
CA ALA A 120 -7.23 -8.57 9.08
C ALA A 120 -8.05 -8.59 7.79
N GLY A 121 -9.00 -7.70 7.71
CA GLY A 121 -9.85 -7.51 6.54
C GLY A 121 -10.47 -6.12 6.58
N SER A 122 -10.98 -5.68 5.46
CA SER A 122 -11.74 -4.44 5.36
C SER A 122 -13.01 -4.66 4.56
N ASN A 123 -14.07 -4.05 4.99
CA ASN A 123 -15.34 -4.04 4.25
C ASN A 123 -15.30 -3.11 3.04
N TRP A 124 -14.29 -2.26 2.96
CA TRP A 124 -14.11 -1.25 1.93
C TRP A 124 -12.83 -1.48 1.15
N CYS A 125 -12.87 -1.19 -0.12
CA CYS A 125 -11.65 -1.17 -0.94
C CYS A 125 -10.70 -0.04 -0.50
N GLY A 126 -9.44 -0.14 -0.89
CA GLY A 126 -8.45 0.91 -0.64
C GLY A 126 -7.12 0.41 -0.11
N CYS A 127 -6.19 1.32 0.07
CA CYS A 127 -4.89 1.03 0.63
C CYS A 127 -4.94 1.04 2.17
N ILE A 128 -4.65 -0.08 2.79
CA ILE A 128 -4.62 -0.22 4.24
C ILE A 128 -3.17 -0.15 4.71
N ARG A 129 -2.89 0.81 5.57
CA ARG A 129 -1.60 0.96 6.23
C ARG A 129 -1.63 0.31 7.60
N PHE A 130 -0.73 -0.62 7.85
CA PHE A 130 -0.50 -1.23 9.15
C PHE A 130 0.78 -0.67 9.76
N CYS A 131 0.72 -0.16 10.98
CA CYS A 131 1.87 0.38 11.69
C CYS A 131 1.98 -0.20 13.10
N PHE A 132 3.17 -0.68 13.43
CA PHE A 132 3.54 -1.11 14.77
C PHE A 132 4.64 -0.19 15.29
N SER A 133 4.27 0.78 16.10
CA SER A 133 5.16 1.88 16.50
C SER A 133 5.83 1.63 17.85
N ASP A 134 5.02 1.30 18.85
CA ASP A 134 5.47 1.17 20.23
C ASP A 134 5.02 -0.15 20.84
N TRP A 135 5.89 -0.76 21.63
CA TRP A 135 5.56 -1.93 22.40
C TRP A 135 6.17 -1.85 23.80
N LYS A 136 5.63 -2.59 24.74
CA LYS A 136 6.10 -2.68 26.11
C LYS A 136 6.84 -3.99 26.32
N CYS A 137 8.08 -3.90 26.76
CA CYS A 137 8.84 -5.04 27.25
C CYS A 137 8.59 -5.16 28.75
N GLN A 138 8.23 -6.35 29.22
CA GLN A 138 7.93 -6.64 30.61
C GLN A 138 8.90 -7.71 31.13
N ASP A 139 9.14 -7.67 32.46
CA ASP A 139 9.87 -8.72 33.13
C ASP A 139 9.01 -9.98 33.38
N PHE A 140 9.64 -11.04 33.81
CA PHE A 140 8.99 -12.31 34.13
C PHE A 140 7.87 -12.16 35.17
N PHE A 141 8.10 -11.35 36.21
CA PHE A 141 7.13 -11.11 37.29
C PHE A 141 6.09 -10.03 36.97
N ARG A 142 6.22 -9.37 35.81
CA ARG A 142 5.36 -8.25 35.37
C ARG A 142 5.30 -7.09 36.38
N VAL A 143 6.41 -6.85 37.06
CA VAL A 143 6.60 -5.74 38.02
C VAL A 143 7.11 -4.51 37.27
N PHE A 144 8.08 -4.71 36.39
CA PHE A 144 8.72 -3.65 35.60
C PHE A 144 8.29 -3.72 34.15
N SER A 145 8.21 -2.57 33.50
CA SER A 145 8.00 -2.49 32.06
C SER A 145 8.70 -1.29 31.47
N LEU A 146 9.21 -1.45 30.28
CA LEU A 146 9.87 -0.40 29.52
C LEU A 146 9.27 -0.31 28.11
N LYS A 147 8.98 0.91 27.65
CA LYS A 147 8.54 1.13 26.28
C LYS A 147 9.71 1.01 25.32
N ARG A 148 9.47 0.38 24.17
CA ARG A 148 10.38 0.22 23.05
C ARG A 148 9.70 0.71 21.78
N LYS A 149 10.48 1.29 20.88
CA LYS A 149 10.02 1.70 19.54
C LYS A 149 10.31 0.61 18.54
N ALA A 150 9.43 0.45 17.59
CA ALA A 150 9.58 -0.50 16.48
C ALA A 150 9.50 0.18 15.11
N ASP A 151 8.71 1.26 14.97
CA ASP A 151 8.54 2.11 13.78
C ASP A 151 8.49 1.33 12.46
N THR A 152 7.68 0.27 12.44
CA THR A 152 7.52 -0.61 11.28
C THR A 152 6.14 -0.41 10.70
N CYS A 153 6.08 -0.05 9.42
CA CYS A 153 4.81 0.06 8.68
C CYS A 153 4.86 -0.83 7.43
N ALA A 154 3.70 -1.37 7.06
CA ALA A 154 3.49 -2.12 5.83
C ALA A 154 2.13 -1.75 5.24
N TYR A 155 1.99 -1.96 3.94
CA TYR A 155 0.78 -1.62 3.19
C TYR A 155 0.23 -2.86 2.50
N THR A 156 -1.08 -2.94 2.42
CA THR A 156 -1.81 -3.90 1.60
C THR A 156 -2.95 -3.17 0.90
N VAL A 157 -3.39 -3.70 -0.21
CA VAL A 157 -4.49 -3.11 -0.97
C VAL A 157 -5.65 -4.07 -1.00
N VAL A 158 -6.82 -3.57 -0.63
CA VAL A 158 -8.08 -4.27 -0.81
C VAL A 158 -8.68 -3.82 -2.14
N MET A 159 -8.79 -4.76 -3.07
CA MET A 159 -9.31 -4.50 -4.40
C MET A 159 -10.83 -4.30 -4.36
N PRO A 160 -11.38 -3.43 -5.22
CA PRO A 160 -12.82 -3.31 -5.39
C PRO A 160 -13.40 -4.60 -5.98
N GLU A 161 -14.67 -4.85 -5.71
CA GLU A 161 -15.36 -6.01 -6.24
C GLU A 161 -15.38 -5.99 -7.78
N ARG A 162 -15.15 -7.16 -8.38
CA ARG A 162 -15.14 -7.30 -9.85
C ARG A 162 -16.58 -7.26 -10.37
N GLN A 163 -17.03 -6.10 -10.77
CA GLN A 163 -18.33 -5.97 -11.44
C GLN A 163 -18.14 -6.17 -12.95
N LYS A 164 -18.96 -7.05 -13.53
CA LYS A 164 -19.07 -7.19 -14.99
C LYS A 164 -20.00 -6.10 -15.49
N GLY A 165 -19.42 -5.03 -15.98
CA GLY A 165 -20.16 -3.95 -16.65
C GLY A 165 -20.14 -4.13 -18.16
N GLU A 166 -21.27 -3.97 -18.82
CA GLU A 166 -21.31 -3.91 -20.27
C GLU A 166 -21.06 -2.46 -20.70
N LEU A 167 -19.87 -2.19 -21.20
CA LEU A 167 -19.51 -0.87 -21.70
C LEU A 167 -20.00 -0.73 -23.14
N SER A 168 -21.02 0.07 -23.39
CA SER A 168 -21.38 0.49 -24.75
C SER A 168 -20.68 1.80 -25.07
N LEU A 169 -19.71 1.72 -25.98
CA LEU A 169 -19.04 2.90 -26.52
C LEU A 169 -19.88 3.48 -27.64
N PHE A 170 -20.45 4.67 -27.40
CA PHE A 170 -21.08 5.44 -28.45
C PHE A 170 -20.00 6.28 -29.13
N THR A 171 -19.50 5.82 -30.26
CA THR A 171 -18.66 6.64 -31.15
C THR A 171 -19.58 7.57 -31.93
N ARG A 172 -19.19 8.83 -32.06
CA ARG A 172 -19.87 9.75 -33.00
C ARG A 172 -19.71 9.17 -34.42
N GLU A 173 -20.81 9.24 -35.20
CA GLU A 173 -20.80 8.82 -36.63
C GLU A 173 -19.58 9.42 -37.35
N GLY A 174 -18.73 8.56 -37.91
CA GLY A 174 -17.47 8.96 -38.53
C GLY A 174 -16.20 8.46 -37.87
N PHE A 175 -16.30 7.77 -36.73
CA PHE A 175 -15.16 7.14 -36.07
C PHE A 175 -15.10 5.66 -36.46
N ASP A 176 -14.34 5.38 -37.52
CA ASP A 176 -14.15 4.00 -37.99
C ASP A 176 -13.05 3.32 -37.17
N MET A 177 -13.43 2.35 -36.34
CA MET A 177 -12.50 1.68 -35.43
C MET A 177 -11.42 0.86 -36.13
N GLU A 178 -11.50 0.63 -37.45
CA GLU A 178 -10.47 -0.04 -38.23
C GLU A 178 -9.39 0.90 -38.78
N SER A 179 -9.59 2.25 -38.74
CA SER A 179 -8.65 3.25 -39.29
C SER A 179 -7.73 3.89 -38.25
N PHE A 180 -7.48 3.24 -37.15
CA PHE A 180 -6.73 3.77 -35.98
C PHE A 180 -5.23 4.03 -36.18
N ARG A 181 -4.73 4.01 -37.39
CA ARG A 181 -3.29 4.21 -37.59
C ARG A 181 -2.91 5.63 -38.01
N TYR A 182 -3.79 6.38 -38.68
CA TYR A 182 -3.45 7.69 -39.23
C TYR A 182 -4.65 8.64 -39.22
N SER A 183 -4.39 9.91 -38.94
CA SER A 183 -5.44 10.94 -38.94
C SER A 183 -5.92 11.24 -40.36
N GLY A 184 -7.20 11.03 -40.64
CA GLY A 184 -7.83 11.50 -41.88
C GLY A 184 -8.14 12.99 -41.94
N SER A 185 -7.82 13.78 -40.88
CA SER A 185 -8.21 15.18 -40.76
C SER A 185 -7.06 16.15 -40.53
N ARG A 186 -5.82 15.66 -40.34
CA ARG A 186 -4.65 16.51 -40.09
C ARG A 186 -3.40 16.02 -40.79
N PRO A 187 -2.68 16.87 -41.52
CA PRO A 187 -1.36 16.56 -42.04
C PRO A 187 -0.35 16.41 -40.88
N GLY A 188 0.63 15.51 -41.06
CA GLY A 188 1.67 15.22 -40.08
C GLY A 188 3.04 15.03 -40.74
N ASP A 189 3.99 14.51 -39.99
CA ASP A 189 5.38 14.34 -40.44
C ASP A 189 5.78 12.85 -40.66
N ASP A 190 4.86 11.89 -40.50
CA ASP A 190 5.18 10.48 -40.67
C ASP A 190 5.34 10.12 -42.16
N PRO A 191 6.51 9.59 -42.55
CA PRO A 191 6.77 9.19 -43.92
C PRO A 191 6.06 7.88 -44.33
N GLY A 192 5.44 7.15 -43.41
CA GLY A 192 4.86 5.82 -43.64
C GLY A 192 3.59 5.83 -44.50
N GLU A 193 2.77 6.87 -44.39
CA GLU A 193 1.54 7.00 -45.18
C GLU A 193 1.32 8.42 -45.72
N THR A 194 0.60 8.47 -46.81
CA THR A 194 0.23 9.74 -47.48
C THR A 194 -1.18 10.10 -47.06
N TYR A 195 -1.34 11.26 -46.41
CA TYR A 195 -2.62 11.82 -46.04
C TYR A 195 -3.41 12.32 -47.21
N ASP A 196 -2.77 13.17 -48.06
CA ASP A 196 -3.39 13.76 -49.23
C ASP A 196 -2.32 14.11 -50.30
N ILE A 197 -2.77 14.40 -51.48
CA ILE A 197 -1.90 14.86 -52.59
C ILE A 197 -2.47 16.18 -53.09
N ARG A 198 -1.71 17.24 -52.93
CA ARG A 198 -2.07 18.59 -53.39
C ARG A 198 -1.04 19.19 -54.31
N GLU A 199 -1.38 20.29 -54.95
CA GLU A 199 -0.45 21.11 -55.73
C GLU A 199 0.64 21.71 -54.85
N TYR A 200 1.84 21.87 -55.45
CA TYR A 200 3.00 22.50 -54.82
C TYR A 200 2.72 23.95 -54.46
N ARG A 201 3.13 24.33 -53.26
CA ARG A 201 3.16 25.74 -52.82
C ARG A 201 4.58 26.16 -52.49
N SER A 202 4.87 27.42 -52.73
CA SER A 202 6.22 27.99 -52.40
C SER A 202 6.54 27.75 -50.92
N GLY A 203 7.65 27.03 -50.67
CA GLY A 203 8.08 26.63 -49.33
C GLY A 203 7.94 25.14 -49.05
N ASP A 204 7.27 24.35 -49.90
CA ASP A 204 7.15 22.89 -49.74
C ASP A 204 8.50 22.19 -50.04
N SER A 205 8.76 21.11 -49.35
CA SER A 205 9.99 20.33 -49.49
C SER A 205 9.98 19.50 -50.77
N ILE A 206 11.04 19.63 -51.59
CA ILE A 206 11.25 18.87 -52.83
C ILE A 206 11.22 17.35 -52.60
N ARG A 207 11.55 16.88 -51.39
CA ARG A 207 11.53 15.47 -51.01
C ARG A 207 10.10 14.86 -50.93
N GLN A 208 9.09 15.74 -50.86
CA GLN A 208 7.67 15.33 -50.75
C GLN A 208 6.98 15.33 -52.13
N ILE A 209 7.68 15.64 -53.21
CA ILE A 209 7.12 15.63 -54.56
C ILE A 209 6.74 14.20 -54.99
N HIS A 210 5.51 14.06 -55.46
CA HIS A 210 5.01 12.79 -56.04
C HIS A 210 5.34 12.73 -57.52
N TRP A 211 6.61 12.49 -57.86
CA TRP A 211 7.12 12.53 -59.21
C TRP A 211 6.29 11.82 -60.28
N LYS A 212 5.75 10.61 -59.90
CA LYS A 212 4.93 9.82 -60.84
C LYS A 212 3.60 10.50 -61.17
N LEU A 213 2.97 11.18 -60.23
CA LEU A 213 1.71 11.89 -60.48
C LEU A 213 1.96 13.25 -61.13
N SER A 214 3.00 13.96 -60.71
CA SER A 214 3.42 15.23 -61.30
C SER A 214 3.72 15.10 -62.79
N GLY A 215 4.42 14.02 -63.20
CA GLY A 215 4.68 13.74 -64.63
C GLY A 215 3.46 13.30 -65.44
N LYS A 216 2.34 12.98 -64.79
CA LYS A 216 1.10 12.62 -65.45
C LYS A 216 0.12 13.78 -65.58
N LEU A 217 0.18 14.71 -64.65
CA LEU A 217 -0.72 15.88 -64.56
C LEU A 217 -0.08 17.17 -65.12
N ASP A 218 1.19 17.14 -65.46
CA ASP A 218 2.02 18.31 -65.88
C ASP A 218 2.10 19.42 -64.81
N ASP A 219 1.76 19.10 -63.57
CA ASP A 219 1.80 20.00 -62.42
C ASP A 219 2.58 19.35 -61.26
N ILE A 220 3.27 20.15 -60.45
CA ILE A 220 4.04 19.63 -59.33
C ILE A 220 3.11 19.30 -58.19
N MET A 221 2.99 17.99 -57.88
CA MET A 221 2.14 17.43 -56.84
C MET A 221 2.98 17.07 -55.61
N ILE A 222 2.51 17.45 -54.42
CA ILE A 222 3.12 17.15 -53.10
C ILE A 222 2.32 16.09 -52.40
N ARG A 223 3.03 15.14 -51.77
CA ARG A 223 2.45 14.21 -50.82
C ARG A 223 2.42 14.86 -49.43
N GLU A 224 1.28 15.10 -48.89
CA GLU A 224 1.14 15.43 -47.48
C GLU A 224 1.23 14.15 -46.68
N LYS A 225 2.10 14.17 -45.67
CA LYS A 225 2.30 13.04 -44.77
C LYS A 225 1.19 12.99 -43.76
N SER A 226 0.91 11.78 -43.27
CA SER A 226 -0.11 11.53 -42.24
C SER A 226 0.40 11.85 -40.84
N PHE A 227 -0.51 12.19 -39.95
CA PHE A 227 -0.21 12.35 -38.54
C PHE A 227 -0.48 11.01 -37.83
N PRO A 228 0.51 10.38 -37.20
CA PRO A 228 0.25 9.17 -36.41
C PRO A 228 -0.61 9.56 -35.22
N VAL A 229 -1.85 9.11 -35.21
CA VAL A 229 -2.75 9.27 -34.08
C VAL A 229 -2.57 8.05 -33.19
N ASP A 230 -1.95 8.25 -32.03
CA ASP A 230 -1.94 7.24 -30.98
C ASP A 230 -3.31 7.35 -30.27
N ASP A 231 -4.33 6.67 -30.84
CA ASP A 231 -5.71 6.70 -30.34
C ASP A 231 -5.84 5.92 -29.04
N THR A 232 -5.07 6.33 -28.06
CA THR A 232 -5.16 5.79 -26.72
C THR A 232 -6.27 6.50 -25.98
N VAL A 233 -7.32 5.76 -25.61
CA VAL A 233 -8.40 6.31 -24.78
C VAL A 233 -7.85 6.65 -23.40
N LEU A 234 -8.03 7.89 -22.98
CA LEU A 234 -7.62 8.34 -21.66
C LEU A 234 -8.79 8.26 -20.68
N ILE A 235 -8.64 7.41 -19.67
CA ILE A 235 -9.63 7.23 -18.60
C ILE A 235 -9.08 7.88 -17.35
N LEU A 236 -9.73 8.94 -16.90
CA LEU A 236 -9.32 9.68 -15.70
C LEU A 236 -10.27 9.40 -14.56
N ALA A 237 -9.72 9.02 -13.41
CA ALA A 237 -10.46 8.93 -12.16
C ALA A 237 -10.00 10.00 -11.19
N GLU A 238 -10.97 10.69 -10.61
CA GLU A 238 -10.76 11.62 -9.51
C GLU A 238 -11.49 11.08 -8.30
N ALA A 239 -10.72 10.68 -7.29
CA ALA A 239 -11.25 10.09 -6.06
C ALA A 239 -11.34 11.11 -4.91
N PHE A 240 -11.23 12.42 -5.23
CA PHE A 240 -11.34 13.46 -4.21
C PHE A 240 -12.74 13.52 -3.62
N GLN A 241 -12.79 13.45 -2.30
CA GLN A 241 -14.03 13.56 -1.56
C GLN A 241 -13.88 14.54 -0.39
N ALA A 242 -14.63 15.61 -0.44
CA ALA A 242 -14.70 16.57 0.68
C ALA A 242 -15.26 15.90 1.94
N ASP A 243 -16.19 14.99 1.77
CA ASP A 243 -17.01 14.40 2.86
C ASP A 243 -16.48 13.05 3.33
N ARG A 244 -15.48 12.46 2.66
CA ARG A 244 -14.93 11.12 2.94
C ARG A 244 -16.01 10.05 3.13
N ASP A 245 -17.03 10.05 2.29
CA ASP A 245 -18.06 9.02 2.27
C ASP A 245 -17.46 7.70 1.71
N PRO A 246 -17.33 6.64 2.52
CA PRO A 246 -16.73 5.39 2.08
C PRO A 246 -17.50 4.72 0.95
N GLN A 247 -18.82 4.81 0.96
CA GLN A 247 -19.67 4.17 -0.04
C GLN A 247 -19.52 4.81 -1.42
N ARG A 248 -19.44 6.14 -1.46
CA ARG A 248 -19.21 6.88 -2.71
C ARG A 248 -17.85 6.59 -3.29
N ALA A 249 -16.85 6.57 -2.43
CA ALA A 249 -15.48 6.25 -2.79
C ALA A 249 -15.37 4.87 -3.42
N GLU A 250 -15.99 3.88 -2.81
CA GLU A 250 -16.03 2.51 -3.30
C GLU A 250 -16.70 2.41 -4.66
N THR A 251 -17.87 3.06 -4.83
CA THR A 251 -18.57 3.08 -6.11
C THR A 251 -17.69 3.63 -7.23
N VAL A 252 -16.93 4.71 -6.98
CA VAL A 252 -15.98 5.27 -7.96
C VAL A 252 -14.89 4.26 -8.30
N ALA A 253 -14.33 3.58 -7.31
CA ALA A 253 -13.29 2.58 -7.55
C ALA A 253 -13.82 1.35 -8.32
N GLU A 254 -15.01 0.87 -8.00
CA GLU A 254 -15.68 -0.24 -8.69
C GLU A 254 -15.96 0.12 -10.16
N VAL A 255 -16.54 1.29 -10.41
CA VAL A 255 -16.82 1.78 -11.77
C VAL A 255 -15.53 1.94 -12.56
N PHE A 256 -14.51 2.54 -11.98
CA PHE A 256 -13.21 2.71 -12.63
C PHE A 256 -12.58 1.36 -12.99
N SER A 257 -12.59 0.41 -12.05
CA SER A 257 -12.10 -0.95 -12.28
C SER A 257 -12.87 -1.68 -13.37
N ALA A 258 -14.22 -1.58 -13.36
CA ALA A 258 -15.09 -2.20 -14.36
C ALA A 258 -14.87 -1.61 -15.77
N VAL A 259 -14.68 -0.29 -15.86
CA VAL A 259 -14.37 0.37 -17.14
C VAL A 259 -13.03 -0.11 -17.68
N LEU A 260 -11.98 -0.13 -16.87
CA LEU A 260 -10.66 -0.62 -17.29
C LEU A 260 -10.73 -2.07 -17.78
N GLN A 261 -11.45 -2.91 -17.04
CA GLN A 261 -11.63 -4.32 -17.43
C GLN A 261 -12.36 -4.45 -18.78
N SER A 262 -13.42 -3.66 -19.01
CA SER A 262 -14.16 -3.69 -20.27
C SER A 262 -13.30 -3.26 -21.46
N PHE A 263 -12.38 -2.30 -21.28
CA PHE A 263 -11.42 -1.91 -22.32
C PHE A 263 -10.43 -3.02 -22.63
N MET A 264 -9.94 -3.71 -21.58
CA MET A 264 -9.03 -4.86 -21.74
C MET A 264 -9.71 -6.02 -22.48
N GLU A 265 -10.93 -6.38 -22.11
CA GLU A 265 -11.69 -7.44 -22.74
C GLU A 265 -11.94 -7.16 -24.24
N LYS A 266 -12.20 -5.92 -24.59
CA LYS A 266 -12.37 -5.45 -25.97
C LYS A 266 -11.04 -5.21 -26.70
N LYS A 267 -9.89 -5.42 -26.03
CA LYS A 267 -8.54 -5.18 -26.56
C LYS A 267 -8.31 -3.75 -27.07
N ILE A 268 -8.98 -2.78 -26.45
CA ILE A 268 -8.83 -1.36 -26.79
C ILE A 268 -7.68 -0.80 -25.94
N SER A 269 -6.71 -0.15 -26.61
CA SER A 269 -5.59 0.50 -25.90
C SER A 269 -6.08 1.68 -25.08
N CYS A 270 -5.83 1.65 -23.78
CA CYS A 270 -6.20 2.76 -22.89
C CYS A 270 -5.06 3.17 -21.98
N GLN A 271 -5.08 4.44 -21.60
CA GLN A 271 -4.27 4.99 -20.51
C GLN A 271 -5.20 5.31 -19.35
N ALA A 272 -4.87 4.78 -18.19
CA ALA A 272 -5.56 5.12 -16.96
C ALA A 272 -4.80 6.23 -16.24
N GLY A 273 -5.53 7.23 -15.78
CA GLY A 273 -4.97 8.36 -15.06
C GLY A 273 -5.70 8.59 -13.75
N VAL A 274 -4.90 8.82 -12.71
CA VAL A 274 -5.39 9.14 -11.39
C VAL A 274 -4.80 10.45 -10.93
N TYR A 275 -5.64 11.33 -10.43
CA TYR A 275 -5.20 12.62 -9.91
C TYR A 275 -4.60 12.48 -8.52
N ASP A 276 -3.33 12.83 -8.36
CA ASP A 276 -2.67 12.88 -7.06
C ASP A 276 -2.77 14.30 -6.48
N HIS A 277 -3.62 14.47 -5.50
CA HIS A 277 -3.81 15.75 -4.82
C HIS A 277 -2.56 16.24 -4.09
N SER A 278 -1.65 15.34 -3.69
CA SER A 278 -0.42 15.73 -2.99
C SER A 278 0.60 16.38 -3.92
N SER A 279 0.68 15.91 -5.16
CA SER A 279 1.60 16.43 -6.18
C SER A 279 0.93 17.41 -7.17
N GLY A 280 -0.40 17.48 -7.18
CA GLY A 280 -1.18 18.30 -8.11
C GLY A 280 -1.08 17.82 -9.57
N LYS A 281 -0.76 16.53 -9.79
CA LYS A 281 -0.53 15.97 -11.13
C LYS A 281 -1.31 14.70 -11.35
N PHE A 282 -1.63 14.43 -12.61
CA PHE A 282 -2.14 13.11 -12.99
C PHE A 282 -0.98 12.11 -13.10
N ARG A 283 -1.14 10.97 -12.50
CA ARG A 283 -0.30 9.82 -12.76
C ARG A 283 -0.97 8.98 -13.84
N LEU A 284 -0.30 8.84 -14.99
CA LEU A 284 -0.81 8.13 -16.16
C LEU A 284 -0.04 6.83 -16.33
N GLU A 285 -0.76 5.73 -16.51
CA GLU A 285 -0.18 4.42 -16.81
C GLU A 285 -0.92 3.78 -17.99
N LYS A 286 -0.18 3.17 -18.93
CA LYS A 286 -0.76 2.42 -20.04
C LYS A 286 -1.25 1.08 -19.53
N ILE A 287 -2.50 0.75 -19.79
CA ILE A 287 -3.13 -0.50 -19.37
C ILE A 287 -3.14 -1.45 -20.57
N ARG A 288 -2.37 -2.55 -20.47
CA ARG A 288 -2.30 -3.59 -21.46
C ARG A 288 -2.56 -4.98 -20.87
N THR A 289 -2.20 -5.17 -19.61
CA THR A 289 -2.27 -6.44 -18.89
C THR A 289 -3.07 -6.29 -17.61
N GLU A 290 -3.50 -7.42 -17.07
CA GLU A 290 -4.18 -7.45 -15.76
C GLU A 290 -3.25 -6.95 -14.64
N GLU A 291 -1.95 -7.21 -14.78
CA GLU A 291 -0.93 -6.71 -13.85
C GLU A 291 -0.83 -5.18 -13.87
N ASP A 292 -0.95 -4.53 -15.04
CA ASP A 292 -0.98 -3.07 -15.14
C ASP A 292 -2.20 -2.48 -14.41
N ARG A 293 -3.37 -3.13 -14.55
CA ARG A 293 -4.58 -2.75 -13.84
C ARG A 293 -4.42 -2.91 -12.33
N GLU A 294 -3.87 -4.05 -11.89
CA GLU A 294 -3.60 -4.29 -10.48
C GLU A 294 -2.57 -3.32 -9.89
N ASN A 295 -1.67 -2.79 -10.70
CA ASN A 295 -0.69 -1.81 -10.27
C ASN A 295 -1.25 -0.39 -10.18
N ILE A 296 -2.24 -0.02 -10.99
CA ILE A 296 -2.82 1.34 -10.96
C ILE A 296 -3.87 1.50 -9.86
N LEU A 297 -4.65 0.46 -9.59
CA LEU A 297 -5.68 0.48 -8.54
C LEU A 297 -5.09 0.69 -7.12
N PRO A 298 -3.93 0.09 -6.74
CA PRO A 298 -3.33 0.25 -5.43
C PRO A 298 -2.56 1.54 -5.21
N LEU A 299 -2.55 2.47 -6.17
CA LEU A 299 -1.76 3.69 -5.99
C LEU A 299 -2.24 4.47 -4.76
N PRO A 300 -1.32 4.75 -3.79
CA PRO A 300 -1.65 5.59 -2.64
C PRO A 300 -2.20 6.97 -3.02
N ALA A 301 -1.99 7.37 -4.27
CA ALA A 301 -2.50 8.61 -4.84
C ALA A 301 -4.01 8.58 -5.10
N LEU A 302 -4.59 7.41 -5.40
CA LEU A 302 -6.05 7.22 -5.51
C LEU A 302 -6.75 7.39 -4.15
N TRP A 303 -6.00 7.20 -3.05
CA TRP A 303 -6.56 6.92 -1.76
C TRP A 303 -6.13 7.92 -0.67
N LYS A 304 -5.48 9.01 -1.03
CA LYS A 304 -5.17 10.14 -0.16
C LYS A 304 -6.10 11.30 -0.46
#